data_31a728f0253bf51b879ce145ec28a0c3
#
_entry.id   31a728f0253bf51b879ce145ec28a0c3
#
_cell.length_a   1.000
_cell.length_b   1.000
_cell.length_c   1.000
_cell.angle_alpha   90.00
_cell.angle_beta   90.00
_cell.angle_gamma   90.00
#
_symmetry.space_group_name_H-M   'P 1'
#
loop_
_entity.id
_entity.type
_entity.pdbx_description
1 polymer ?
#
loop_
_entity_poly.entity_id
_entity_poly.type
_entity_poly.pdbx_seq_one_letter_code
_entity_poly.pdbx_strand_id
1 'polypeptide(L)'
;VDEMLQAVPDESPLVWVDTFFRDRPDATAELNVIIRNLVSQRDASVIASWSAVADDDGNLRNDGVHPREQGSVVFANVTGNAIANFLQLT
;
A
#
# COMPACT_ATOMS: atom_id res chain seq x y z
N VAL A 1 -8.56 7.07 -6.64
CA VAL A 1 -7.21 7.41 -6.16
C VAL A 1 -6.95 8.90 -6.28
N ASP A 2 -7.20 9.47 -7.46
CA ASP A 2 -6.90 10.89 -7.69
C ASP A 2 -7.70 11.82 -6.77
N GLU A 3 -9.00 11.57 -6.62
CA GLU A 3 -9.85 12.38 -5.74
C GLU A 3 -9.38 12.31 -4.28
N MET A 4 -8.97 11.13 -3.83
CA MET A 4 -8.44 10.95 -2.48
C MET A 4 -7.13 11.71 -2.29
N LEU A 5 -6.26 11.68 -3.29
CA LEU A 5 -4.99 12.41 -3.23
C LEU A 5 -5.20 13.91 -3.22
N GLN A 6 -6.20 14.41 -3.97
CA GLN A 6 -6.52 15.83 -3.99
C GLN A 6 -7.03 16.35 -2.65
N ALA A 7 -7.59 15.47 -1.82
CA ALA A 7 -8.06 15.84 -0.49
C ALA A 7 -6.91 16.03 0.51
N VAL A 8 -5.70 15.59 0.17
CA VAL A 8 -4.52 15.72 1.02
C VAL A 8 -3.70 16.93 0.56
N PRO A 9 -3.43 17.91 1.44
CA PRO A 9 -2.60 19.07 1.06
C PRO A 9 -1.25 18.66 0.47
N ASP A 10 -0.78 19.38 -0.54
CA ASP A 10 0.46 19.05 -1.25
C ASP A 10 1.68 19.04 -0.34
N GLU A 11 1.69 19.89 0.66
CA GLU A 11 2.80 20.00 1.63
C GLU A 11 2.77 18.92 2.70
N SER A 12 1.69 18.14 2.81
CA SER A 12 1.59 17.06 3.79
C SER A 12 2.34 15.83 3.32
N PRO A 13 3.14 15.19 4.18
CA PRO A 13 3.72 13.89 3.86
C PRO A 13 2.64 12.86 3.60
N LEU A 14 2.86 11.97 2.63
CA LEU A 14 1.87 10.98 2.24
C LEU A 14 2.50 9.58 2.18
N VAL A 15 1.91 8.64 2.91
CA VAL A 15 2.20 7.21 2.75
C VAL A 15 0.94 6.55 2.22
N TRP A 16 1.05 5.92 1.06
CA TRP A 16 -0.07 5.20 0.44
C TRP A 16 0.26 3.72 0.41
N VAL A 17 -0.68 2.88 0.87
CA VAL A 17 -0.53 1.42 0.81
C VAL A 17 -1.11 0.94 -0.51
N ASP A 18 -0.34 0.14 -1.26
CA ASP A 18 -0.85 -0.42 -2.50
C ASP A 18 -1.87 -1.54 -2.24
N THR A 19 -2.41 -2.11 -3.29
CA THR A 19 -3.52 -3.06 -3.20
C THR A 19 -3.10 -4.46 -3.63
N PHE A 20 -3.88 -5.46 -3.18
CA PHE A 20 -3.73 -6.83 -3.64
C PHE A 20 -5.06 -7.57 -3.60
N PHE A 21 -5.45 -8.17 -4.74
CA PHE A 21 -6.62 -9.03 -4.90
C PHE A 21 -6.17 -10.30 -5.59
N ARG A 22 -6.06 -11.41 -4.84
CA ARG A 22 -5.47 -12.66 -5.36
C ARG A 22 -6.16 -13.12 -6.64
N ASP A 23 -7.48 -13.05 -6.71
CA ASP A 23 -8.25 -13.57 -7.85
C ASP A 23 -8.39 -12.58 -9.00
N ARG A 24 -7.79 -11.40 -8.86
CA ARG A 24 -7.85 -10.34 -9.86
C ARG A 24 -6.45 -9.76 -10.11
N PRO A 25 -5.50 -10.57 -10.63
CA PRO A 25 -4.12 -10.09 -10.83
C PRO A 25 -4.02 -8.94 -11.81
N ASP A 26 -4.85 -8.93 -12.87
CA ASP A 26 -4.83 -7.85 -13.85
C ASP A 26 -5.31 -6.53 -13.24
N ALA A 27 -6.43 -6.58 -12.50
CA ALA A 27 -6.97 -5.41 -11.81
C ALA A 27 -6.00 -4.90 -10.74
N THR A 28 -5.35 -5.81 -10.00
CA THR A 28 -4.33 -5.47 -9.02
C THR A 28 -3.18 -4.70 -9.67
N ALA A 29 -2.65 -5.23 -10.77
CA ALA A 29 -1.53 -4.61 -11.49
C ALA A 29 -1.92 -3.23 -12.04
N GLU A 30 -3.08 -3.12 -12.68
CA GLU A 30 -3.55 -1.86 -13.24
C GLU A 30 -3.74 -0.79 -12.16
N LEU A 31 -4.40 -1.15 -11.06
CA LEU A 31 -4.66 -0.21 -9.97
C LEU A 31 -3.36 0.24 -9.31
N ASN A 32 -2.42 -0.68 -9.09
CA ASN A 32 -1.14 -0.33 -8.48
C ASN A 32 -0.27 0.56 -9.38
N VAL A 33 -0.36 0.40 -10.70
CA VAL A 33 0.31 1.32 -11.65
C VAL A 33 -0.29 2.72 -11.51
N ILE A 34 -1.60 2.85 -11.46
CA ILE A 34 -2.28 4.14 -11.27
C ILE A 34 -1.85 4.77 -9.93
N ILE A 35 -1.84 3.99 -8.85
CA ILE A 35 -1.42 4.46 -7.53
C ILE A 35 0.01 4.99 -7.58
N ARG A 36 0.94 4.22 -8.14
CA ARG A 36 2.35 4.64 -8.23
C ARG A 36 2.52 5.90 -9.04
N ASN A 37 1.84 5.99 -10.17
CA ASN A 37 1.96 7.17 -11.04
C ASN A 37 1.42 8.42 -10.36
N LEU A 38 0.27 8.35 -9.71
CA LEU A 38 -0.33 9.51 -9.05
C LEU A 38 0.43 9.90 -7.79
N VAL A 39 0.84 8.92 -6.97
CA VAL A 39 1.60 9.19 -5.75
C VAL A 39 2.97 9.78 -6.06
N SER A 40 3.63 9.29 -7.13
CA SER A 40 4.97 9.78 -7.51
C SER A 40 4.97 11.24 -7.96
N GLN A 41 3.81 11.81 -8.28
CA GLN A 41 3.70 13.23 -8.65
C GLN A 41 3.76 14.16 -7.43
N ARG A 42 3.73 13.60 -6.21
CA ARG A 42 3.81 14.36 -4.98
C ARG A 42 5.24 14.28 -4.43
N ASP A 43 5.76 15.43 -4.00
CA ASP A 43 7.16 15.51 -3.53
C ASP A 43 7.41 14.67 -2.28
N ALA A 44 6.58 14.82 -1.26
CA ALA A 44 6.74 14.12 0.01
C ALA A 44 5.82 12.91 0.07
N SER A 45 6.16 11.85 -0.68
CA SER A 45 5.31 10.66 -0.76
C SER A 45 6.10 9.37 -0.87
N VAL A 46 5.49 8.28 -0.40
CA VAL A 46 6.04 6.92 -0.52
C VAL A 46 4.90 5.91 -0.58
N ILE A 47 5.17 4.77 -1.21
CA ILE A 47 4.23 3.65 -1.25
C ILE A 47 4.68 2.57 -0.28
N ALA A 48 3.76 2.11 0.57
CA ALA A 48 3.98 0.91 1.37
C ALA A 48 3.54 -0.29 0.52
N SER A 49 4.47 -1.20 0.24
CA SER A 49 4.27 -2.27 -0.75
C SER A 49 3.65 -3.51 -0.10
N TRP A 50 2.39 -3.40 0.31
CA TRP A 50 1.61 -4.55 0.79
C TRP A 50 1.52 -5.65 -0.27
N SER A 51 1.39 -5.28 -1.55
CA SER A 51 1.28 -6.24 -2.65
C SER A 51 2.46 -7.21 -2.73
N ALA A 52 3.63 -6.80 -2.25
CA ALA A 52 4.84 -7.64 -2.30
C ALA A 52 4.76 -8.85 -1.35
N VAL A 53 3.97 -8.77 -0.29
CA VAL A 53 3.91 -9.81 0.76
C VAL A 53 2.49 -10.31 1.03
N ALA A 54 1.48 -9.71 0.41
CA ALA A 54 0.08 -10.02 0.73
C ALA A 54 -0.27 -11.49 0.51
N ASP A 55 0.27 -12.10 -0.55
CA ASP A 55 -0.05 -13.48 -0.89
C ASP A 55 0.87 -14.51 -0.26
N ASP A 56 1.77 -14.11 0.63
CA ASP A 56 2.58 -15.05 1.39
C ASP A 56 1.66 -15.94 2.25
N ASP A 57 2.10 -17.19 2.45
CA ASP A 57 1.30 -18.18 3.13
C ASP A 57 0.81 -17.70 4.50
N GLY A 58 -0.50 -17.81 4.70
CA GLY A 58 -1.13 -17.46 5.97
C GLY A 58 -1.51 -15.99 6.13
N ASN A 59 -1.19 -15.13 5.16
CA ASN A 59 -1.50 -13.71 5.29
C ASN A 59 -2.94 -13.36 4.93
N LEU A 60 -3.53 -14.05 3.95
CA LEU A 60 -4.88 -13.71 3.49
C LEU A 60 -5.90 -14.80 3.82
N ARG A 61 -7.14 -14.39 3.97
CA ARG A 61 -8.28 -15.29 4.04
C ARG A 61 -8.52 -15.93 2.67
N ASN A 62 -9.44 -16.90 2.62
CA ASN A 62 -9.73 -17.62 1.38
C ASN A 62 -10.27 -16.73 0.26
N ASP A 63 -10.83 -15.55 0.60
CA ASP A 63 -11.29 -14.60 -0.40
C ASP A 63 -10.15 -13.93 -1.17
N GLY A 64 -8.91 -14.08 -0.70
CA GLY A 64 -7.74 -13.49 -1.36
C GLY A 64 -7.62 -11.97 -1.23
N VAL A 65 -8.38 -11.37 -0.33
CA VAL A 65 -8.43 -9.92 -0.13
C VAL A 65 -8.21 -9.53 1.33
N HIS A 66 -8.99 -10.09 2.24
CA HIS A 66 -8.95 -9.71 3.64
C HIS A 66 -7.82 -10.44 4.37
N PRO A 67 -7.00 -9.73 5.16
CA PRO A 67 -5.91 -10.36 5.89
C PRO A 67 -6.45 -11.23 7.04
N ARG A 68 -5.75 -12.34 7.28
CA ARG A 68 -5.88 -13.09 8.53
C ARG A 68 -5.16 -12.32 9.63
N GLU A 69 -5.25 -12.81 10.87
CA GLU A 69 -4.55 -12.18 12.00
C GLU A 69 -3.05 -12.01 11.70
N GLN A 70 -2.39 -13.05 11.19
CA GLN A 70 -0.99 -12.98 10.77
C GLN A 70 -0.77 -11.91 9.71
N GLY A 71 -1.63 -11.85 8.69
CA GLY A 71 -1.53 -10.88 7.62
C GLY A 71 -1.73 -9.45 8.11
N SER A 72 -2.58 -9.25 9.11
CA SER A 72 -2.78 -7.93 9.71
C SER A 72 -1.52 -7.43 10.40
N VAL A 73 -0.78 -8.32 11.07
CA VAL A 73 0.51 -7.97 11.67
C VAL A 73 1.53 -7.61 10.60
N VAL A 74 1.60 -8.40 9.52
CA VAL A 74 2.50 -8.12 8.39
C VAL A 74 2.14 -6.78 7.75
N PHE A 75 0.86 -6.52 7.53
CA PHE A 75 0.38 -5.25 6.97
C PHE A 75 0.82 -4.07 7.85
N ALA A 76 0.64 -4.19 9.16
CA ALA A 76 1.04 -3.14 10.10
C ALA A 76 2.55 -2.91 10.07
N ASN A 77 3.35 -3.97 9.95
CA ASN A 77 4.80 -3.87 9.88
C ASN A 77 5.26 -3.21 8.57
N VAL A 78 4.68 -3.60 7.44
CA VAL A 78 5.01 -3.00 6.13
C VAL A 78 4.69 -1.51 6.14
N THR A 79 3.52 -1.15 6.64
CA THR A 79 3.09 0.24 6.71
C THR A 79 3.98 1.03 7.67
N GLY A 80 4.22 0.49 8.87
CA GLY A 80 5.05 1.14 9.89
C GLY A 80 6.49 1.34 9.42
N ASN A 81 7.06 0.34 8.74
CA ASN A 81 8.41 0.44 8.19
C ASN A 81 8.49 1.51 7.09
N ALA A 82 7.48 1.59 6.23
CA ALA A 82 7.43 2.62 5.20
C ALA A 82 7.39 4.01 5.81
N ILE A 83 6.59 4.20 6.86
CA ILE A 83 6.51 5.49 7.57
C ILE A 83 7.85 5.82 8.22
N ALA A 84 8.45 4.86 8.94
CA ALA A 84 9.72 5.07 9.63
C ALA A 84 10.84 5.44 8.66
N ASN A 85 10.95 4.70 7.55
CA ASN A 85 11.96 4.97 6.53
C ASN A 85 11.74 6.33 5.86
N PHE A 86 10.49 6.65 5.56
CA PHE A 86 10.12 7.93 4.96
C PHE A 86 10.53 9.10 5.85
N LEU A 87 10.27 8.98 7.14
CA LEU A 87 10.59 10.02 8.13
C LEU A 87 12.03 9.91 8.64
N GLN A 88 12.78 8.91 8.18
CA GLN A 88 14.16 8.64 8.63
C GLN A 88 14.26 8.37 10.12
N LEU A 89 13.23 7.75 10.66
CA LEU A 89 13.17 7.33 12.06
C LEU A 89 13.73 5.90 12.15
N THR A 90 14.99 5.78 12.35
CA THR A 90 15.64 4.47 12.48
C THR A 90 16.27 4.29 13.85
#